data_13bb707d2236ce8ec986ac6c89dfb363
#
_entry.id   13bb707d2236ce8ec986ac6c89dfb363
#
_cell.length_a   1.000
_cell.length_b   1.000
_cell.length_c   1.000
_cell.angle_alpha   90.00
_cell.angle_beta   90.00
_cell.angle_gamma   90.00
#
_symmetry.space_group_name_H-M   'P 1'
#
loop_
_entity.id
_entity.type
_entity.pdbx_description
1 polymer ?
#
loop_
_entity_poly.entity_id
_entity_poly.type
_entity_poly.pdbx_seq_one_letter_code
_entity_poly.pdbx_strand_id
1 'polypeptide(L)'
;MPDPGLFELPFDPQWDLDERFFLDVEHRYTKSHKLVREVAGDLTGKRILDIGCSRGMLLERFRRYEDVEFWAIELEPESREIASARGIEAEAHQINVYVGRELLARLPFPDESVDVVLAAEIIEHIVDTQGFVAEIARVLRPGGTVLFSTPNILWWKYRVDLLLGRYPDPLEYRLRFGEDFGHVRTFTPALLRELAEEAGLDVVRVAGKRLGPISSLTRTPAPVARALDRLATRLPGVSDDVLLVARKPARA
;
A
#
# COMPACT_ATOMS: atom_id res chain seq x y z
N MET A 1 13.57 -19.54 7.90
CA MET A 1 12.67 -19.19 9.01
C MET A 1 11.31 -19.78 8.73
N PRO A 2 10.57 -20.29 9.74
CA PRO A 2 9.22 -20.77 9.50
C PRO A 2 8.38 -19.64 8.89
N ASP A 3 7.50 -20.00 7.97
CA ASP A 3 6.55 -19.10 7.33
C ASP A 3 5.76 -18.38 8.44
N PRO A 4 5.90 -17.05 8.61
CA PRO A 4 5.08 -16.34 9.57
C PRO A 4 3.64 -16.62 9.21
N GLY A 5 2.79 -16.88 10.19
CA GLY A 5 1.38 -17.18 9.99
C GLY A 5 0.70 -16.09 9.17
N LEU A 6 -0.57 -16.28 8.82
CA LEU A 6 -1.36 -15.31 8.04
C LEU A 6 -1.34 -13.91 8.69
N PHE A 7 -1.12 -13.86 10.00
CA PHE A 7 -1.01 -12.65 10.81
C PHE A 7 0.31 -12.68 11.61
N GLU A 8 1.08 -11.60 11.53
CA GLU A 8 2.36 -11.47 12.24
C GLU A 8 2.24 -10.85 13.62
N LEU A 9 1.24 -10.00 13.84
CA LEU A 9 0.99 -9.35 15.12
C LEU A 9 -0.37 -9.75 15.70
N PRO A 10 -0.48 -9.94 17.01
CA PRO A 10 -1.78 -10.05 17.65
C PRO A 10 -2.54 -8.73 17.55
N PHE A 11 -3.87 -8.80 17.59
CA PHE A 11 -4.70 -7.61 17.74
C PHE A 11 -4.29 -6.83 18.98
N ASP A 12 -3.96 -5.56 18.80
CA ASP A 12 -3.60 -4.63 19.87
C ASP A 12 -4.67 -3.53 19.95
N PRO A 13 -5.42 -3.45 21.06
CA PRO A 13 -6.42 -2.39 21.24
C PRO A 13 -5.86 -0.96 21.18
N GLN A 14 -4.55 -0.78 21.39
CA GLN A 14 -3.92 0.53 21.27
C GLN A 14 -3.94 1.08 19.83
N TRP A 15 -4.22 0.26 18.83
CA TRP A 15 -4.42 0.73 17.46
C TRP A 15 -5.74 1.48 17.28
N ASP A 16 -6.68 1.36 18.24
CA ASP A 16 -8.02 1.94 18.17
C ASP A 16 -8.73 1.62 16.83
N LEU A 17 -8.64 0.37 16.43
CA LEU A 17 -9.24 -0.15 15.21
C LEU A 17 -10.28 -1.20 15.54
N ASP A 18 -11.35 -1.26 14.74
CA ASP A 18 -12.25 -2.42 14.74
C ASP A 18 -11.47 -3.70 14.41
N GLU A 19 -11.76 -4.81 15.12
CA GLU A 19 -11.04 -6.08 14.95
C GLU A 19 -11.04 -6.56 13.49
N ARG A 20 -12.15 -6.39 12.77
CA ARG A 20 -12.25 -6.82 11.36
C ARG A 20 -11.38 -5.95 10.46
N PHE A 21 -11.39 -4.65 10.70
CA PHE A 21 -10.54 -3.72 9.98
C PHE A 21 -9.06 -4.01 10.27
N PHE A 22 -8.72 -4.25 11.55
CA PHE A 22 -7.37 -4.66 11.95
C PHE A 22 -6.92 -5.92 11.19
N LEU A 23 -7.75 -6.98 11.14
CA LEU A 23 -7.41 -8.23 10.45
C LEU A 23 -7.20 -8.03 8.95
N ASP A 24 -7.96 -7.14 8.32
CA ASP A 24 -7.81 -6.81 6.90
C ASP A 24 -6.48 -6.08 6.63
N VAL A 25 -6.21 -5.06 7.42
CA VAL A 25 -4.98 -4.26 7.35
C VAL A 25 -3.76 -5.13 7.64
N GLU A 26 -3.83 -5.98 8.68
CA GLU A 26 -2.78 -6.91 9.06
C GLU A 26 -2.41 -7.88 7.94
N HIS A 27 -3.42 -8.48 7.30
CA HIS A 27 -3.20 -9.38 6.17
C HIS A 27 -2.53 -8.66 4.98
N ARG A 28 -2.96 -7.42 4.68
CA ARG A 28 -2.34 -6.61 3.63
C ARG A 28 -0.89 -6.29 3.95
N TYR A 29 -0.60 -5.83 5.16
CA TYR A 29 0.75 -5.43 5.56
C TYR A 29 1.72 -6.61 5.65
N THR A 30 1.27 -7.76 6.16
CA THR A 30 2.07 -8.99 6.15
C THR A 30 2.45 -9.39 4.71
N LYS A 31 1.49 -9.34 3.78
CA LYS A 31 1.75 -9.64 2.37
C LYS A 31 2.65 -8.60 1.72
N SER A 32 2.44 -7.31 2.00
CA SER A 32 3.26 -6.20 1.51
C SER A 32 4.72 -6.34 1.94
N HIS A 33 4.96 -6.56 3.24
CA HIS A 33 6.29 -6.81 3.78
C HIS A 33 6.98 -8.01 3.09
N LYS A 34 6.26 -9.13 2.92
CA LYS A 34 6.79 -10.32 2.25
C LYS A 34 7.22 -10.02 0.81
N LEU A 35 6.36 -9.34 0.04
CA LEU A 35 6.64 -9.00 -1.35
C LEU A 35 7.82 -8.03 -1.49
N VAL A 36 7.91 -7.02 -0.62
CA VAL A 36 9.05 -6.10 -0.59
C VAL A 36 10.34 -6.86 -0.31
N ARG A 37 10.36 -7.71 0.71
CA ARG A 37 11.53 -8.52 1.06
C ARG A 37 11.96 -9.46 -0.07
N GLU A 38 11.01 -10.09 -0.76
CA GLU A 38 11.30 -10.97 -1.91
C GLU A 38 12.01 -10.22 -3.04
N VAL A 39 11.70 -8.93 -3.24
CA VAL A 39 12.27 -8.11 -4.32
C VAL A 39 13.51 -7.33 -3.86
N ALA A 40 13.45 -6.67 -2.72
CA ALA A 40 14.53 -5.82 -2.22
C ALA A 40 15.68 -6.63 -1.56
N GLY A 41 15.41 -7.85 -1.09
CA GLY A 41 16.38 -8.68 -0.39
C GLY A 41 16.60 -8.28 1.06
N ASP A 42 17.85 -8.15 1.49
CA ASP A 42 18.20 -7.69 2.82
C ASP A 42 17.91 -6.19 2.97
N LEU A 43 17.24 -5.85 4.07
CA LEU A 43 16.82 -4.48 4.37
C LEU A 43 17.64 -3.83 5.48
N THR A 44 18.65 -4.52 6.02
CA THR A 44 19.57 -3.97 7.04
C THR A 44 20.25 -2.69 6.52
N GLY A 45 20.23 -1.64 7.32
CA GLY A 45 20.81 -0.33 7.00
C GLY A 45 20.10 0.44 5.88
N LYS A 46 18.90 0.02 5.50
CA LYS A 46 18.12 0.67 4.43
C LYS A 46 17.26 1.80 4.95
N ARG A 47 17.05 2.80 4.10
CA ARG A 47 16.09 3.88 4.33
C ARG A 47 14.76 3.52 3.68
N ILE A 48 13.72 3.45 4.51
CA ILE A 48 12.34 3.10 4.09
C ILE A 48 11.45 4.32 4.29
N LEU A 49 10.82 4.77 3.21
CA LEU A 49 9.82 5.84 3.22
C LEU A 49 8.42 5.24 3.09
N ASP A 50 7.53 5.57 4.02
CA ASP A 50 6.11 5.24 3.94
C ASP A 50 5.29 6.51 3.67
N ILE A 51 4.57 6.52 2.55
CA ILE A 51 3.75 7.65 2.12
C ILE A 51 2.29 7.36 2.46
N GLY A 52 1.73 8.14 3.39
CA GLY A 52 0.43 7.84 4.00
C GLY A 52 0.57 6.73 5.03
N CYS A 53 1.52 6.89 5.95
CA CYS A 53 1.85 5.82 6.90
C CYS A 53 0.74 5.54 7.93
N SER A 54 -0.31 6.37 7.99
CA SER A 54 -1.37 6.27 8.99
C SER A 54 -0.75 6.13 10.40
N ARG A 55 -1.14 5.14 11.15
CA ARG A 55 -0.67 4.86 12.52
C ARG A 55 0.68 4.11 12.58
N GLY A 56 1.39 3.97 11.45
CA GLY A 56 2.72 3.36 11.38
C GLY A 56 2.76 1.83 11.34
N MET A 57 1.61 1.17 11.23
CA MET A 57 1.50 -0.30 11.31
C MET A 57 2.30 -1.05 10.24
N LEU A 58 2.42 -0.51 9.01
CA LEU A 58 3.21 -1.14 7.98
C LEU A 58 4.70 -1.05 8.28
N LEU A 59 5.19 0.10 8.76
CA LEU A 59 6.59 0.28 9.14
C LEU A 59 7.02 -0.60 10.30
N GLU A 60 6.11 -0.93 11.23
CA GLU A 60 6.38 -1.88 12.33
C GLU A 60 6.91 -3.24 11.82
N ARG A 61 6.49 -3.68 10.62
CA ARG A 61 6.98 -4.92 10.00
C ARG A 61 8.47 -4.90 9.69
N PHE A 62 9.02 -3.71 9.51
CA PHE A 62 10.42 -3.51 9.10
C PHE A 62 11.35 -3.26 10.28
N ARG A 63 10.86 -3.09 11.51
CA ARG A 63 11.69 -2.93 12.72
C ARG A 63 12.56 -4.14 13.07
N ARG A 64 12.28 -5.29 12.49
CA ARG A 64 13.08 -6.52 12.70
C ARG A 64 14.44 -6.49 12.02
N TYR A 65 14.67 -5.55 11.12
CA TYR A 65 15.96 -5.40 10.45
C TYR A 65 16.81 -4.39 11.21
N GLU A 66 18.11 -4.68 11.32
CA GLU A 66 19.05 -3.81 12.02
C GLU A 66 19.30 -2.52 11.24
N ASP A 67 19.48 -1.42 11.94
CA ASP A 67 19.87 -0.11 11.41
C ASP A 67 18.96 0.44 10.28
N VAL A 68 17.68 0.07 10.27
CA VAL A 68 16.72 0.65 9.31
C VAL A 68 16.35 2.05 9.74
N GLU A 69 16.48 3.00 8.81
CA GLU A 69 16.01 4.37 8.97
C GLU A 69 14.60 4.51 8.39
N PHE A 70 13.65 4.97 9.21
CA PHE A 70 12.27 5.21 8.78
C PHE A 70 12.05 6.68 8.47
N TRP A 71 11.49 6.95 7.30
CA TRP A 71 10.89 8.22 6.91
C TRP A 71 9.40 7.98 6.66
N ALA A 72 8.56 8.94 7.07
CA ALA A 72 7.12 8.79 6.93
C ALA A 72 6.46 10.13 6.59
N ILE A 73 5.36 10.04 5.84
CA ILE A 73 4.46 11.16 5.56
C ILE A 73 3.07 10.74 6.00
N GLU A 74 2.41 11.60 6.80
CA GLU A 74 1.02 11.42 7.18
C GLU A 74 0.36 12.80 7.38
N LEU A 75 -0.79 13.02 6.78
CA LEU A 75 -1.49 14.29 6.86
C LEU A 75 -2.32 14.43 8.13
N GLU A 76 -2.95 13.33 8.57
CA GLU A 76 -3.86 13.34 9.70
C GLU A 76 -3.12 13.47 11.04
N PRO A 77 -3.39 14.52 11.86
CA PRO A 77 -2.66 14.76 13.10
C PRO A 77 -2.77 13.61 14.11
N GLU A 78 -3.97 13.04 14.29
CA GLU A 78 -4.21 11.95 15.23
C GLU A 78 -3.41 10.69 14.87
N SER A 79 -3.39 10.33 13.59
CA SER A 79 -2.60 9.21 13.08
C SER A 79 -1.10 9.43 13.29
N ARG A 80 -0.60 10.67 13.10
CA ARG A 80 0.81 11.01 13.40
C ARG A 80 1.13 10.89 14.88
N GLU A 81 0.25 11.32 15.77
CA GLU A 81 0.46 11.17 17.21
C GLU A 81 0.58 9.70 17.61
N ILE A 82 -0.27 8.84 17.07
CA ILE A 82 -0.20 7.39 17.31
C ILE A 82 1.09 6.78 16.75
N ALA A 83 1.50 7.17 15.54
CA ALA A 83 2.76 6.74 14.93
C ALA A 83 3.97 7.20 15.74
N SER A 84 3.98 8.47 16.19
CA SER A 84 5.06 9.04 17.05
C SER A 84 5.16 8.33 18.39
N ALA A 85 4.03 8.02 19.06
CA ALA A 85 4.03 7.23 20.29
C ALA A 85 4.69 5.84 20.11
N ARG A 86 4.78 5.36 18.86
CA ARG A 86 5.48 4.13 18.48
C ARG A 86 6.90 4.38 17.96
N GLY A 87 7.39 5.61 18.05
CA GLY A 87 8.72 6.01 17.58
C GLY A 87 8.84 6.04 16.06
N ILE A 88 7.75 6.36 15.36
CA ILE A 88 7.72 6.63 13.92
C ILE A 88 7.35 8.09 13.73
N GLU A 89 8.35 8.92 13.48
CA GLU A 89 8.15 10.35 13.24
C GLU A 89 7.68 10.56 11.81
N ALA A 90 6.46 11.07 11.65
CA ALA A 90 5.87 11.34 10.35
C ALA A 90 5.76 12.85 10.10
N GLU A 91 6.24 13.29 8.93
CA GLU A 91 6.10 14.67 8.48
C GLU A 91 4.68 14.96 7.98
N ALA A 92 4.14 16.12 8.36
CA ALA A 92 2.89 16.63 7.78
C ALA A 92 3.18 17.20 6.40
N HIS A 93 3.01 16.41 5.36
CA HIS A 93 3.22 16.85 3.99
C HIS A 93 1.99 16.53 3.13
N GLN A 94 1.43 17.56 2.53
CA GLN A 94 0.27 17.44 1.66
C GLN A 94 0.73 17.13 0.23
N ILE A 95 0.27 15.99 -0.29
CA ILE A 95 0.57 15.55 -1.64
C ILE A 95 -0.63 15.88 -2.53
N ASN A 96 -0.39 16.49 -3.70
CA ASN A 96 -1.43 16.83 -4.68
C ASN A 96 -2.51 17.81 -4.23
N VAL A 97 -2.11 18.90 -3.62
CA VAL A 97 -3.01 20.03 -3.45
C VAL A 97 -3.08 20.82 -4.75
N TYR A 98 -4.30 21.04 -5.22
CA TYR A 98 -4.57 22.00 -6.27
C TYR A 98 -4.42 23.42 -5.70
N VAL A 99 -3.31 24.09 -6.02
CA VAL A 99 -3.16 25.54 -5.77
C VAL A 99 -3.15 26.24 -7.11
N GLY A 100 -4.31 26.74 -7.52
CA GLY A 100 -4.48 27.37 -8.83
C GLY A 100 -4.39 26.35 -9.98
N ARG A 101 -3.41 26.51 -10.88
CA ARG A 101 -3.17 25.60 -12.01
C ARG A 101 -1.97 24.68 -11.81
N GLU A 102 -1.30 24.77 -10.68
CA GLU A 102 -0.08 24.00 -10.40
C GLU A 102 -0.39 22.88 -9.40
N LEU A 103 0.01 21.67 -9.79
CA LEU A 103 0.00 20.49 -8.92
C LEU A 103 1.31 20.47 -8.14
N LEU A 104 1.24 20.67 -6.82
CA LEU A 104 2.38 20.51 -5.93
C LEU A 104 2.48 19.04 -5.51
N ALA A 105 3.17 18.24 -6.32
CA ALA A 105 3.35 16.80 -6.07
C ALA A 105 4.75 16.45 -5.54
N ARG A 106 5.63 17.45 -5.30
CA ARG A 106 7.02 17.16 -4.95
C ARG A 106 7.14 16.66 -3.53
N LEU A 107 7.71 15.45 -3.37
CA LEU A 107 8.03 14.89 -2.07
C LEU A 107 9.21 15.68 -1.42
N PRO A 108 9.18 15.92 -0.08
CA PRO A 108 10.18 16.73 0.62
C PRO A 108 11.52 15.99 0.85
N PHE A 109 11.83 15.04 -0.01
CA PHE A 109 13.04 14.22 0.08
C PHE A 109 13.96 14.44 -1.11
N PRO A 110 15.30 14.36 -0.90
CA PRO A 110 16.28 14.49 -1.99
C PRO A 110 16.13 13.41 -3.06
N ASP A 111 16.63 13.70 -4.25
CA ASP A 111 16.75 12.70 -5.31
C ASP A 111 17.60 11.52 -4.84
N GLU A 112 17.22 10.31 -5.21
CA GLU A 112 18.00 9.08 -4.98
C GLU A 112 18.41 8.89 -3.51
N SER A 113 17.55 9.26 -2.57
CA SER A 113 17.83 9.23 -1.13
C SER A 113 17.22 8.03 -0.40
N VAL A 114 16.28 7.30 -1.03
CA VAL A 114 15.46 6.25 -0.40
C VAL A 114 15.73 4.89 -1.05
N ASP A 115 15.85 3.85 -0.25
CA ASP A 115 16.05 2.48 -0.73
C ASP A 115 14.73 1.76 -1.00
N VAL A 116 13.72 2.02 -0.16
CA VAL A 116 12.38 1.42 -0.28
C VAL A 116 11.32 2.49 -0.09
N VAL A 117 10.34 2.54 -0.99
CA VAL A 117 9.13 3.35 -0.82
C VAL A 117 7.92 2.44 -0.65
N LEU A 118 7.12 2.73 0.37
CA LEU A 118 5.82 2.12 0.60
C LEU A 118 4.75 3.16 0.25
N ALA A 119 3.86 2.84 -0.67
CA ALA A 119 2.72 3.65 -1.09
C ALA A 119 1.46 2.78 -1.05
N ALA A 120 1.04 2.46 0.18
CA ALA A 120 -0.03 1.51 0.44
C ALA A 120 -1.36 2.25 0.66
N GLU A 121 -2.35 2.02 -0.21
CA GLU A 121 -3.68 2.63 -0.15
C GLU A 121 -3.62 4.18 -0.12
N ILE A 122 -2.82 4.74 -0.99
CA ILE A 122 -2.65 6.19 -1.12
C ILE A 122 -2.89 6.67 -2.56
N ILE A 123 -2.51 5.88 -3.57
CA ILE A 123 -2.55 6.31 -4.97
C ILE A 123 -3.98 6.58 -5.47
N GLU A 124 -4.99 5.92 -4.92
CA GLU A 124 -6.41 6.14 -5.22
C GLU A 124 -6.94 7.50 -4.75
N HIS A 125 -6.24 8.14 -3.82
CA HIS A 125 -6.55 9.48 -3.30
C HIS A 125 -5.83 10.58 -4.08
N ILE A 126 -4.89 10.22 -4.95
CA ILE A 126 -4.01 11.16 -5.65
C ILE A 126 -4.65 11.61 -6.97
N VAL A 127 -4.73 12.93 -7.17
CA VAL A 127 -5.28 13.53 -8.40
C VAL A 127 -4.28 13.40 -9.57
N ASP A 128 -3.02 13.76 -9.36
CA ASP A 128 -1.93 13.58 -10.34
C ASP A 128 -1.13 12.31 -10.04
N THR A 129 -1.65 11.19 -10.47
CA THR A 129 -1.01 9.88 -10.26
C THR A 129 0.29 9.74 -11.02
N GLN A 130 0.41 10.33 -12.22
CA GLN A 130 1.66 10.30 -13.01
C GLN A 130 2.77 11.09 -12.32
N GLY A 131 2.48 12.33 -11.88
CA GLY A 131 3.42 13.14 -11.11
C GLY A 131 3.83 12.47 -9.80
N PHE A 132 2.88 11.83 -9.10
CA PHE A 132 3.15 11.10 -7.88
C PHE A 132 4.12 9.93 -8.07
N VAL A 133 3.86 9.09 -9.09
CA VAL A 133 4.76 7.95 -9.38
C VAL A 133 6.12 8.42 -9.89
N ALA A 134 6.18 9.51 -10.66
CA ALA A 134 7.44 10.13 -11.08
C ALA A 134 8.25 10.65 -9.89
N GLU A 135 7.61 11.28 -8.89
CA GLU A 135 8.27 11.72 -7.66
C GLU A 135 8.81 10.54 -6.83
N ILE A 136 8.05 9.45 -6.74
CA ILE A 136 8.54 8.20 -6.12
C ILE A 136 9.79 7.70 -6.86
N ALA A 137 9.75 7.67 -8.18
CA ALA A 137 10.92 7.26 -8.99
C ALA A 137 12.12 8.20 -8.81
N ARG A 138 11.86 9.51 -8.60
CA ARG A 138 12.91 10.49 -8.32
C ARG A 138 13.63 10.23 -7.01
N VAL A 139 12.87 10.03 -5.92
CA VAL A 139 13.46 9.84 -4.58
C VAL A 139 14.10 8.46 -4.39
N LEU A 140 13.68 7.46 -5.14
CA LEU A 140 14.30 6.13 -5.10
C LEU A 140 15.74 6.18 -5.64
N ARG A 141 16.64 5.50 -4.93
CA ARG A 141 17.99 5.19 -5.42
C ARG A 141 17.93 4.26 -6.62
N PRO A 142 18.92 4.29 -7.52
CA PRO A 142 19.09 3.23 -8.51
C PRO A 142 19.13 1.85 -7.82
N GLY A 143 18.33 0.90 -8.30
CA GLY A 143 18.12 -0.40 -7.66
C GLY A 143 17.12 -0.39 -6.48
N GLY A 144 16.61 0.77 -6.08
CA GLY A 144 15.60 0.91 -5.02
C GLY A 144 14.26 0.30 -5.41
N THR A 145 13.45 -0.03 -4.42
CA THR A 145 12.20 -0.78 -4.59
C THR A 145 11.01 0.06 -4.13
N VAL A 146 9.89 0.02 -4.86
CA VAL A 146 8.60 0.58 -4.42
C VAL A 146 7.54 -0.49 -4.34
N LEU A 147 6.70 -0.40 -3.32
CA LEU A 147 5.43 -1.11 -3.20
C LEU A 147 4.28 -0.13 -3.40
N PHE A 148 3.38 -0.46 -4.32
CA PHE A 148 2.04 0.13 -4.40
C PHE A 148 1.00 -0.89 -3.94
N SER A 149 0.01 -0.46 -3.16
CA SER A 149 -1.25 -1.19 -3.01
C SER A 149 -2.43 -0.26 -3.20
N THR A 150 -3.53 -0.79 -3.73
CA THR A 150 -4.76 -0.02 -3.97
C THR A 150 -5.93 -0.98 -4.24
N PRO A 151 -7.19 -0.59 -3.94
CA PRO A 151 -8.37 -1.36 -4.29
C PRO A 151 -8.45 -1.65 -5.79
N ASN A 152 -8.83 -2.87 -6.12
CA ASN A 152 -8.94 -3.34 -7.49
C ASN A 152 -10.39 -3.30 -7.98
N ILE A 153 -10.69 -2.37 -8.88
CA ILE A 153 -12.05 -2.27 -9.46
C ILE A 153 -12.48 -3.55 -10.19
N LEU A 154 -11.52 -4.39 -10.60
CA LEU A 154 -11.82 -5.66 -11.25
C LEU A 154 -12.08 -6.81 -10.27
N TRP A 155 -12.14 -6.55 -8.97
CA TRP A 155 -12.52 -7.60 -8.01
C TRP A 155 -13.77 -8.33 -8.46
N TRP A 156 -13.78 -9.66 -8.39
CA TRP A 156 -14.90 -10.46 -8.89
C TRP A 156 -16.24 -10.06 -8.26
N LYS A 157 -16.25 -9.66 -6.97
CA LYS A 157 -17.46 -9.18 -6.29
C LYS A 157 -18.02 -7.92 -6.96
N TYR A 158 -17.16 -6.95 -7.30
CA TYR A 158 -17.59 -5.71 -7.96
C TYR A 158 -18.14 -5.96 -9.36
N ARG A 159 -17.58 -6.95 -10.09
CA ARG A 159 -18.15 -7.36 -11.39
C ARG A 159 -19.57 -7.92 -11.24
N VAL A 160 -19.80 -8.71 -10.20
CA VAL A 160 -21.15 -9.23 -9.88
C VAL A 160 -22.07 -8.09 -9.46
N ASP A 161 -21.63 -7.17 -8.61
CA ASP A 161 -22.42 -6.01 -8.18
C ASP A 161 -22.84 -5.16 -9.38
N LEU A 162 -21.92 -4.85 -10.30
CA LEU A 162 -22.21 -4.11 -11.53
C LEU A 162 -23.20 -4.84 -12.46
N LEU A 163 -23.06 -6.16 -12.62
CA LEU A 163 -24.01 -6.98 -13.39
C LEU A 163 -25.41 -6.96 -12.79
N LEU A 164 -25.52 -6.81 -11.47
CA LEU A 164 -26.78 -6.68 -10.73
C LEU A 164 -27.29 -5.23 -10.63
N GLY A 165 -26.63 -4.28 -11.32
CA GLY A 165 -26.99 -2.86 -11.25
C GLY A 165 -26.66 -2.20 -9.91
N ARG A 166 -25.73 -2.77 -9.14
CA ARG A 166 -25.25 -2.23 -7.86
C ARG A 166 -23.94 -1.49 -8.07
N TYR A 167 -23.79 -0.36 -7.38
CA TYR A 167 -22.54 0.40 -7.43
C TYR A 167 -21.52 -0.19 -6.45
N PRO A 168 -20.25 -0.40 -6.85
CA PRO A 168 -19.20 -0.94 -5.95
C PRO A 168 -18.85 0.02 -4.82
N ASP A 169 -18.73 -0.52 -3.58
CA ASP A 169 -18.45 0.26 -2.36
C ASP A 169 -17.29 1.27 -2.45
N PRO A 170 -16.13 0.98 -3.07
CA PRO A 170 -15.04 1.95 -3.13
C PRO A 170 -15.38 3.24 -3.85
N LEU A 171 -16.34 3.19 -4.79
CA LEU A 171 -16.83 4.38 -5.50
C LEU A 171 -17.93 5.09 -4.71
N GLU A 172 -18.71 4.36 -3.90
CA GLU A 172 -19.75 4.93 -3.04
C GLU A 172 -19.22 5.67 -1.83
N TYR A 173 -18.03 5.35 -1.34
CA TYR A 173 -17.48 5.91 -0.12
C TYR A 173 -17.50 7.45 -0.13
N ARG A 174 -17.10 8.05 -1.25
CA ARG A 174 -17.14 9.50 -1.43
C ARG A 174 -18.55 10.09 -1.44
N LEU A 175 -19.54 9.35 -1.96
CA LEU A 175 -20.91 9.82 -2.07
C LEU A 175 -21.67 9.75 -0.74
N ARG A 176 -21.33 8.77 0.11
CA ARG A 176 -22.03 8.54 1.38
C ARG A 176 -21.53 9.38 2.53
N PHE A 177 -20.22 9.62 2.61
CA PHE A 177 -19.62 10.17 3.81
C PHE A 177 -19.21 11.63 3.69
N GLY A 178 -19.22 12.22 2.48
CA GLY A 178 -18.93 13.63 2.28
C GLY A 178 -17.54 14.07 2.76
N GLU A 179 -16.65 13.11 3.00
CA GLU A 179 -15.29 13.37 3.50
C GLU A 179 -14.37 13.76 2.35
N ASP A 180 -13.49 14.72 2.61
CA ASP A 180 -12.56 15.27 1.62
C ASP A 180 -11.51 14.25 1.11
N PHE A 181 -11.46 13.04 1.69
CA PHE A 181 -10.46 12.00 1.45
C PHE A 181 -10.95 10.78 0.66
N GLY A 182 -12.10 10.87 -0.03
CA GLY A 182 -12.63 9.76 -0.82
C GLY A 182 -11.72 9.32 -1.97
N HIS A 183 -11.92 8.09 -2.46
CA HIS A 183 -11.22 7.57 -3.64
C HIS A 183 -11.60 8.40 -4.88
N VAL A 184 -10.64 9.12 -5.44
CA VAL A 184 -10.83 9.95 -6.66
C VAL A 184 -10.52 9.18 -7.93
N ARG A 185 -9.87 8.02 -7.80
CA ARG A 185 -9.49 7.13 -8.91
C ARG A 185 -9.72 5.68 -8.55
N THR A 186 -9.83 4.85 -9.58
CA THR A 186 -9.89 3.38 -9.46
C THR A 186 -8.80 2.76 -10.31
N PHE A 187 -8.26 1.65 -9.86
CA PHE A 187 -7.16 0.99 -10.51
C PHE A 187 -7.49 -0.44 -10.92
N THR A 188 -6.81 -0.87 -11.98
CA THR A 188 -6.67 -2.26 -12.36
C THR A 188 -5.19 -2.65 -12.26
N PRO A 189 -4.86 -3.95 -12.16
CA PRO A 189 -3.45 -4.37 -12.18
C PRO A 189 -2.69 -3.88 -13.44
N ALA A 190 -3.38 -3.79 -14.58
CA ALA A 190 -2.79 -3.31 -15.83
C ALA A 190 -2.48 -1.82 -15.78
N LEU A 191 -3.44 -0.99 -15.34
CA LEU A 191 -3.25 0.46 -15.25
C LEU A 191 -2.14 0.82 -14.24
N LEU A 192 -2.09 0.14 -13.09
CA LEU A 192 -1.06 0.38 -12.09
C LEU A 192 0.34 0.00 -12.62
N ARG A 193 0.43 -1.08 -13.41
CA ARG A 193 1.66 -1.47 -14.11
C ARG A 193 2.10 -0.40 -15.11
N GLU A 194 1.19 0.04 -15.97
CA GLU A 194 1.45 1.06 -16.98
C GLU A 194 2.01 2.35 -16.37
N LEU A 195 1.38 2.85 -15.30
CA LEU A 195 1.85 4.02 -14.56
C LEU A 195 3.28 3.86 -14.00
N ALA A 196 3.59 2.68 -13.45
CA ALA A 196 4.93 2.42 -12.93
C ALA A 196 5.98 2.37 -14.06
N GLU A 197 5.65 1.71 -15.18
CA GLU A 197 6.53 1.57 -16.35
C GLU A 197 6.75 2.92 -17.07
N GLU A 198 5.71 3.76 -17.18
CA GLU A 198 5.82 5.13 -17.71
C GLU A 198 6.76 6.02 -16.88
N ALA A 199 6.82 5.81 -15.56
CA ALA A 199 7.76 6.49 -14.68
C ALA A 199 9.20 5.91 -14.69
N GLY A 200 9.46 4.93 -15.57
CA GLY A 200 10.76 4.29 -15.70
C GLY A 200 11.08 3.25 -14.62
N LEU A 201 10.06 2.68 -13.99
CA LEU A 201 10.21 1.62 -13.00
C LEU A 201 9.99 0.23 -13.65
N ASP A 202 10.85 -0.72 -13.35
CA ASP A 202 10.71 -2.11 -13.77
C ASP A 202 9.73 -2.83 -12.85
N VAL A 203 8.56 -3.24 -13.34
CA VAL A 203 7.59 -4.01 -12.54
C VAL A 203 8.05 -5.44 -12.37
N VAL A 204 8.44 -5.79 -11.15
CA VAL A 204 8.98 -7.11 -10.78
C VAL A 204 7.88 -8.08 -10.34
N ARG A 205 6.89 -7.60 -9.60
CA ARG A 205 5.83 -8.44 -9.04
C ARG A 205 4.49 -7.74 -9.04
N VAL A 206 3.44 -8.47 -9.43
CA VAL A 206 2.04 -8.08 -9.23
C VAL A 206 1.34 -9.23 -8.53
N ALA A 207 0.63 -8.94 -7.46
CA ALA A 207 -0.08 -9.92 -6.64
C ALA A 207 -1.44 -9.36 -6.22
N GLY A 208 -2.40 -10.25 -5.98
CA GLY A 208 -3.66 -9.88 -5.36
C GLY A 208 -3.60 -10.10 -3.85
N LYS A 209 -4.35 -9.28 -3.09
CA LYS A 209 -4.41 -9.44 -1.63
C LYS A 209 -5.25 -10.65 -1.27
N ARG A 210 -6.51 -10.69 -1.68
CA ARG A 210 -7.48 -11.69 -1.22
C ARG A 210 -8.59 -11.93 -2.26
N LEU A 211 -9.19 -13.11 -2.25
CA LEU A 211 -10.34 -13.43 -3.11
C LEU A 211 -11.68 -13.28 -2.39
N GLY A 212 -11.74 -13.61 -1.11
CA GLY A 212 -12.98 -13.63 -0.33
C GLY A 212 -13.20 -12.38 0.53
N PRO A 213 -14.39 -12.21 1.11
CA PRO A 213 -14.67 -11.13 2.04
C PRO A 213 -13.90 -11.31 3.37
N ILE A 214 -13.70 -10.22 4.11
CA ILE A 214 -12.99 -10.22 5.41
C ILE A 214 -13.57 -11.24 6.38
N SER A 215 -14.90 -11.35 6.43
CA SER A 215 -15.60 -12.30 7.30
C SER A 215 -15.24 -13.77 7.05
N SER A 216 -14.63 -14.10 5.92
CA SER A 216 -14.15 -15.45 5.64
C SER A 216 -12.80 -15.76 6.31
N LEU A 217 -12.01 -14.77 6.68
CA LEU A 217 -10.68 -14.96 7.28
C LEU A 217 -10.78 -15.66 8.65
N THR A 218 -11.75 -15.29 9.48
CA THR A 218 -11.91 -15.82 10.83
C THR A 218 -12.64 -17.17 10.89
N ARG A 219 -13.38 -17.53 9.83
CA ARG A 219 -14.20 -18.75 9.78
C ARG A 219 -13.64 -19.84 8.89
N THR A 220 -12.62 -19.54 8.11
CA THR A 220 -12.02 -20.48 7.15
C THR A 220 -10.90 -21.28 7.82
N PRO A 221 -10.91 -22.63 7.73
CA PRO A 221 -9.81 -23.42 8.24
C PRO A 221 -8.45 -22.98 7.65
N ALA A 222 -7.41 -22.92 8.48
CA ALA A 222 -6.10 -22.40 8.08
C ALA A 222 -5.51 -22.98 6.78
N PRO A 223 -5.62 -24.28 6.47
CA PRO A 223 -5.12 -24.80 5.18
C PRO A 223 -5.86 -24.23 3.98
N VAL A 224 -7.17 -24.04 4.09
CA VAL A 224 -8.02 -23.47 3.03
C VAL A 224 -7.70 -21.97 2.87
N ALA A 225 -7.59 -21.24 3.98
CA ALA A 225 -7.22 -19.82 3.97
C ALA A 225 -5.87 -19.61 3.27
N ARG A 226 -4.85 -20.44 3.57
CA ARG A 226 -3.55 -20.40 2.88
C ARG A 226 -3.65 -20.73 1.39
N ALA A 227 -4.49 -21.68 1.02
CA ALA A 227 -4.70 -22.02 -0.39
C ALA A 227 -5.36 -20.84 -1.16
N LEU A 228 -6.38 -20.23 -0.57
CA LEU A 228 -7.05 -19.05 -1.14
C LEU A 228 -6.11 -17.85 -1.23
N ASP A 229 -5.24 -17.65 -0.24
CA ASP A 229 -4.23 -16.59 -0.27
C ASP A 229 -3.21 -16.78 -1.41
N ARG A 230 -2.71 -18.01 -1.58
CA ARG A 230 -1.81 -18.35 -2.72
C ARG A 230 -2.50 -18.12 -4.07
N LEU A 231 -3.78 -18.47 -4.16
CA LEU A 231 -4.57 -18.27 -5.37
C LEU A 231 -4.78 -16.77 -5.64
N ALA A 232 -5.14 -15.98 -4.63
CA ALA A 232 -5.25 -14.54 -4.72
C ALA A 232 -3.95 -13.91 -5.22
N THR A 233 -2.84 -14.30 -4.64
CA THR A 233 -1.50 -13.82 -5.04
C THR A 233 -1.22 -14.04 -6.53
N ARG A 234 -1.74 -15.13 -7.12
CA ARG A 234 -1.55 -15.48 -8.54
C ARG A 234 -2.61 -14.89 -9.48
N LEU A 235 -3.72 -14.42 -8.93
CA LEU A 235 -4.87 -13.92 -9.68
C LEU A 235 -5.22 -12.46 -9.28
N PRO A 236 -4.28 -11.51 -9.47
CA PRO A 236 -4.50 -10.11 -9.09
C PRO A 236 -5.71 -9.49 -9.81
N GLY A 237 -6.04 -9.96 -11.02
CA GLY A 237 -7.17 -9.44 -11.80
C GLY A 237 -8.56 -9.74 -11.23
N VAL A 238 -8.69 -10.58 -10.18
CA VAL A 238 -9.98 -10.91 -9.54
C VAL A 238 -9.94 -10.76 -8.02
N SER A 239 -8.82 -10.31 -7.47
CA SER A 239 -8.62 -10.05 -6.04
C SER A 239 -9.16 -8.67 -5.66
N ASP A 240 -9.43 -8.48 -4.36
CA ASP A 240 -9.97 -7.22 -3.80
C ASP A 240 -9.01 -6.03 -3.93
N ASP A 241 -7.73 -6.22 -3.59
CA ASP A 241 -6.68 -5.24 -3.81
C ASP A 241 -5.61 -5.80 -4.73
N VAL A 242 -4.92 -4.92 -5.42
CA VAL A 242 -3.68 -5.21 -6.13
C VAL A 242 -2.48 -4.70 -5.33
N LEU A 243 -1.45 -5.53 -5.24
CA LEU A 243 -0.13 -5.16 -4.73
C LEU A 243 0.87 -5.27 -5.87
N LEU A 244 1.58 -4.19 -6.13
CA LEU A 244 2.59 -4.14 -7.19
C LEU A 244 3.93 -3.73 -6.57
N VAL A 245 4.97 -4.50 -6.85
CA VAL A 245 6.34 -4.17 -6.48
C VAL A 245 7.14 -3.90 -7.74
N ALA A 246 7.74 -2.73 -7.80
CA ALA A 246 8.61 -2.31 -8.90
C ALA A 246 9.98 -1.89 -8.38
N ARG A 247 10.95 -1.82 -9.28
CA ARG A 247 12.33 -1.43 -8.99
C ARG A 247 12.77 -0.31 -9.92
N LYS A 248 13.46 0.68 -9.38
CA LYS A 248 14.19 1.65 -10.22
C LYS A 248 15.39 0.94 -10.84
N PRO A 249 15.58 1.00 -12.16
CA PRO A 249 16.75 0.39 -12.80
C PRO A 249 18.06 0.81 -12.12
N ALA A 250 18.99 -0.15 -12.00
CA ALA A 250 20.34 0.20 -11.56
C ALA A 250 21.04 1.05 -12.64
N ARG A 251 21.94 1.94 -12.22
CA ARG A 251 22.81 2.59 -13.21
C ARG A 251 23.75 1.55 -13.82
N ALA A 252 23.85 1.56 -15.14
CA ALA A 252 24.81 0.73 -15.88
C ALA A 252 26.26 1.08 -15.52
#